data_bed11d2e43ec26648f80f0f616d58ed3
#
_entry.id   bed11d2e43ec26648f80f0f616d58ed3
#
_cell.length_a   1.000
_cell.length_b   1.000
_cell.length_c   1.000
_cell.angle_alpha   90.00
_cell.angle_beta   90.00
_cell.angle_gamma   90.00
#
_symmetry.space_group_name_H-M   'P 1'
#
loop_
_entity.id
_entity.type
_entity.pdbx_description
1 polymer ?
#
loop_
_entity_poly.entity_id
_entity_poly.type
_entity_poly.pdbx_seq_one_letter_code
_entity_poly.pdbx_strand_id
1 'polypeptide(L)'
;MFGVVLGGSNNIFSVECEDTIIRQCSIKGKKLEASKGYYNPLAPGDKVEIEIDEQTETEGQIVDLVPRKNEFVRWNVKGRSPQLLAANLDNIIIVTTPDEPPFRPRFVDRALAQAENQNIEPVIVCNKCDLTPSCDEEDFEARLSDWEGMGYKVIKISAKNGEGLEELAEFLEDKLCALVGQSGVGKSSIINVLDSSCVLKTGSLSQKYGRGTHTTTKGTLLHLTLNESLTGGREGAEASIIDTPGVRRFVLHDITSKDSFVF
;
A
#
# COMPACT_ATOMS: atom_id res chain seq x y z
N MET A 1 19.25 -3.05 -17.64
CA MET A 1 19.19 -2.17 -16.46
C MET A 1 18.01 -2.60 -15.60
N PHE A 2 18.14 -2.56 -14.28
CA PHE A 2 17.02 -2.87 -13.39
C PHE A 2 16.33 -1.60 -12.89
N GLY A 3 15.07 -1.76 -12.46
CA GLY A 3 14.31 -0.69 -11.86
C GLY A 3 13.12 -1.22 -11.05
N VAL A 4 12.48 -0.32 -10.29
CA VAL A 4 11.31 -0.60 -9.46
C VAL A 4 10.10 0.11 -10.04
N VAL A 5 8.99 -0.60 -10.19
CA VAL A 5 7.72 -0.04 -10.66
C VAL A 5 7.14 0.85 -9.56
N LEU A 6 7.01 2.13 -9.81
CA LEU A 6 6.35 3.08 -8.91
C LEU A 6 4.83 3.05 -9.07
N GLY A 7 4.35 2.77 -10.26
CA GLY A 7 2.93 2.69 -10.60
C GLY A 7 2.71 2.69 -12.10
N GLY A 8 1.46 2.58 -12.54
CA GLY A 8 1.20 2.62 -13.97
C GLY A 8 -0.27 2.47 -14.35
N SER A 9 -0.58 2.86 -15.58
CA SER A 9 -1.91 2.70 -16.18
C SER A 9 -1.79 2.49 -17.69
N ASN A 10 -2.77 1.81 -18.27
CA ASN A 10 -2.86 1.63 -19.72
C ASN A 10 -1.56 1.07 -20.36
N ASN A 11 -0.93 0.10 -19.70
CA ASN A 11 0.31 -0.54 -20.14
C ASN A 11 1.54 0.39 -20.18
N ILE A 12 1.48 1.55 -19.52
CA ILE A 12 2.61 2.44 -19.28
C ILE A 12 2.87 2.48 -17.78
N PHE A 13 4.13 2.25 -17.40
CA PHE A 13 4.57 2.16 -16.02
C PHE A 13 5.67 3.18 -15.76
N SER A 14 5.57 3.90 -14.65
CA SER A 14 6.68 4.70 -14.13
C SER A 14 7.63 3.75 -13.41
N VAL A 15 8.86 3.67 -13.87
CA VAL A 15 9.91 2.81 -13.33
C VAL A 15 11.06 3.68 -12.84
N GLU A 16 11.38 3.59 -11.56
CA GLU A 16 12.60 4.19 -11.02
C GLU A 16 13.76 3.24 -11.25
N CYS A 17 14.76 3.70 -11.94
CA CYS A 17 15.89 2.90 -12.38
C CYS A 17 17.10 3.05 -11.45
N GLU A 18 18.08 2.15 -11.56
CA GLU A 18 19.31 2.17 -10.75
C GLU A 18 20.10 3.49 -10.84
N ASP A 19 19.93 4.26 -11.92
CA ASP A 19 20.49 5.58 -12.10
C ASP A 19 19.64 6.73 -11.51
N THR A 20 18.63 6.38 -10.70
CA THR A 20 17.67 7.29 -10.08
C THR A 20 16.74 8.04 -11.04
N ILE A 21 16.82 7.76 -12.34
CA ILE A 21 15.94 8.38 -13.34
C ILE A 21 14.61 7.60 -13.40
N ILE A 22 13.48 8.32 -13.29
CA ILE A 22 12.15 7.74 -13.47
C ILE A 22 11.81 7.74 -14.96
N ARG A 23 11.61 6.54 -15.50
CA ARG A 23 11.27 6.33 -16.91
C ARG A 23 9.84 5.87 -17.10
N GLN A 24 9.23 6.30 -18.21
CA GLN A 24 7.95 5.79 -18.66
C GLN A 24 8.18 4.56 -19.53
N CYS A 25 7.86 3.41 -19.00
CA CYS A 25 8.16 2.13 -19.65
C CYS A 25 6.89 1.41 -20.10
N SER A 26 6.91 0.88 -21.32
CA SER A 26 5.90 -0.05 -21.82
C SER A 26 6.41 -1.49 -21.75
N ILE A 27 5.51 -2.47 -21.68
CA ILE A 27 5.91 -3.89 -21.70
C ILE A 27 6.31 -4.27 -23.13
N LYS A 28 7.52 -4.81 -23.30
CA LYS A 28 8.03 -5.33 -24.58
C LYS A 28 7.23 -6.57 -24.98
N GLY A 29 6.60 -6.52 -26.15
CA GLY A 29 5.78 -7.63 -26.64
C GLY A 29 4.37 -7.71 -26.02
N LYS A 30 3.72 -8.87 -26.13
CA LYS A 30 2.31 -8.98 -25.77
C LYS A 30 2.02 -9.32 -24.32
N LYS A 31 2.91 -9.97 -23.59
CA LYS A 31 2.71 -10.38 -22.17
C LYS A 31 4.04 -10.72 -21.49
N LEU A 32 4.20 -10.28 -20.26
CA LEU A 32 5.16 -10.86 -19.34
C LEU A 32 4.61 -12.23 -18.88
N GLU A 33 5.36 -13.31 -19.07
CA GLU A 33 4.88 -14.67 -18.75
C GLU A 33 4.54 -14.84 -17.26
N ALA A 34 5.34 -14.23 -16.38
CA ALA A 34 5.17 -14.24 -14.93
C ALA A 34 3.90 -13.53 -14.42
N SER A 35 3.19 -12.78 -15.28
CA SER A 35 1.97 -12.06 -14.91
C SER A 35 0.68 -12.70 -15.47
N LYS A 36 0.76 -13.92 -16.00
CA LYS A 36 -0.42 -14.63 -16.52
C LYS A 36 -1.43 -14.90 -15.40
N GLY A 37 -2.69 -14.55 -15.64
CA GLY A 37 -3.80 -14.79 -14.72
C GLY A 37 -4.22 -13.58 -13.90
N TYR A 38 -3.39 -12.55 -13.77
CA TYR A 38 -3.73 -11.33 -13.03
C TYR A 38 -4.50 -10.32 -13.90
N TYR A 39 -5.33 -9.51 -13.24
CA TYR A 39 -6.02 -8.38 -13.85
C TYR A 39 -5.06 -7.33 -14.40
N ASN A 40 -3.94 -7.11 -13.71
CA ASN A 40 -2.87 -6.20 -14.09
C ASN A 40 -1.54 -6.96 -14.10
N PRO A 41 -0.68 -6.74 -15.12
CA PRO A 41 0.56 -7.50 -15.27
C PRO A 41 1.61 -7.14 -14.23
N LEU A 42 1.62 -5.89 -13.76
CA LEU A 42 2.58 -5.34 -12.80
C LEU A 42 1.87 -4.52 -11.73
N ALA A 43 2.51 -4.40 -10.58
CA ALA A 43 2.10 -3.57 -9.45
C ALA A 43 3.26 -2.72 -8.93
N PRO A 44 2.99 -1.67 -8.14
CA PRO A 44 4.03 -0.96 -7.44
C PRO A 44 4.86 -1.90 -6.57
N GLY A 45 6.19 -1.70 -6.55
CA GLY A 45 7.14 -2.56 -5.86
C GLY A 45 7.69 -3.72 -6.71
N ASP A 46 7.14 -3.99 -7.91
CA ASP A 46 7.73 -4.95 -8.84
C ASP A 46 9.13 -4.50 -9.28
N LYS A 47 10.08 -5.42 -9.23
CA LYS A 47 11.42 -5.24 -9.79
C LYS A 47 11.43 -5.76 -11.22
N VAL A 48 11.89 -4.95 -12.15
CA VAL A 48 11.84 -5.24 -13.58
C VAL A 48 13.20 -5.00 -14.25
N GLU A 49 13.46 -5.74 -15.32
CA GLU A 49 14.53 -5.44 -16.23
C GLU A 49 13.99 -4.58 -17.37
N ILE A 50 14.71 -3.52 -17.72
CA ILE A 50 14.32 -2.57 -18.77
C ILE A 50 15.41 -2.42 -19.83
N GLU A 51 15.00 -2.18 -21.06
CA GLU A 51 15.81 -1.63 -22.14
C GLU A 51 15.45 -0.16 -22.29
N ILE A 52 16.47 0.72 -22.26
CA ILE A 52 16.29 2.17 -22.43
C ILE A 52 16.10 2.46 -23.92
N ASP A 53 15.24 3.42 -24.23
CA ASP A 53 15.12 3.93 -25.60
C ASP A 53 16.37 4.76 -25.94
N GLU A 54 17.05 4.43 -27.04
CA GLU A 54 18.28 5.12 -27.47
C GLU A 54 18.04 6.59 -27.84
N GLN A 55 16.80 6.98 -28.16
CA GLN A 55 16.45 8.34 -28.58
C GLN A 55 15.91 9.21 -27.43
N THR A 56 15.41 8.57 -26.37
CA THR A 56 14.77 9.26 -25.25
C THR A 56 15.21 8.66 -23.92
N GLU A 57 16.04 9.37 -23.16
CA GLU A 57 16.52 8.90 -21.83
C GLU A 57 15.41 8.65 -20.82
N THR A 58 14.22 9.20 -21.05
CA THR A 58 13.06 9.13 -20.13
C THR A 58 12.05 8.04 -20.50
N GLU A 59 12.31 7.26 -21.54
CA GLU A 59 11.45 6.17 -22.00
C GLU A 59 12.19 4.84 -22.04
N GLY A 60 11.45 3.73 -21.99
CA GLY A 60 12.02 2.38 -22.04
C GLY A 60 10.99 1.28 -22.25
N GLN A 61 11.51 0.07 -22.35
CA GLN A 61 10.69 -1.13 -22.46
C GLN A 61 11.02 -2.11 -21.33
N ILE A 62 9.99 -2.59 -20.63
CA ILE A 62 10.12 -3.67 -19.66
C ILE A 62 10.24 -4.98 -20.43
N VAL A 63 11.39 -5.64 -20.28
CA VAL A 63 11.71 -6.89 -20.98
C VAL A 63 11.48 -8.11 -20.12
N ASP A 64 11.69 -8.00 -18.79
CA ASP A 64 11.47 -9.11 -17.87
C ASP A 64 11.02 -8.62 -16.48
N LEU A 65 10.42 -9.54 -15.72
CA LEU A 65 10.00 -9.36 -14.34
C LEU A 65 10.88 -10.21 -13.42
N VAL A 66 11.57 -9.56 -12.48
CA VAL A 66 12.34 -10.25 -11.45
C VAL A 66 11.38 -11.03 -10.53
N PRO A 67 11.70 -12.27 -10.14
CA PRO A 67 10.85 -13.04 -9.24
C PRO A 67 10.51 -12.26 -7.97
N ARG A 68 9.23 -12.22 -7.62
CA ARG A 68 8.71 -11.54 -6.44
C ARG A 68 9.08 -12.28 -5.16
N LYS A 69 9.45 -11.54 -4.10
CA LYS A 69 9.56 -12.06 -2.74
C LYS A 69 8.18 -12.46 -2.21
N ASN A 70 7.21 -11.61 -2.43
CA ASN A 70 5.80 -11.78 -2.11
C ASN A 70 4.94 -10.85 -2.98
N GLU A 71 3.62 -11.04 -2.92
CA GLU A 71 2.67 -10.22 -3.67
C GLU A 71 1.37 -10.05 -2.88
N PHE A 72 0.86 -8.83 -2.84
CA PHE A 72 -0.42 -8.56 -2.20
C PHE A 72 -1.53 -8.49 -3.24
N VAL A 73 -2.44 -9.44 -3.17
CA VAL A 73 -3.47 -9.68 -4.18
C VAL A 73 -4.85 -9.67 -3.54
N ARG A 74 -5.83 -9.16 -4.25
CA ARG A 74 -7.24 -9.31 -3.91
C ARG A 74 -8.03 -9.86 -5.10
N TRP A 75 -9.19 -10.42 -4.86
CA TRP A 75 -10.09 -10.78 -5.93
C TRP A 75 -10.80 -9.55 -6.52
N ASN A 76 -10.67 -9.34 -7.82
CA ASN A 76 -11.39 -8.30 -8.54
C ASN A 76 -12.70 -8.88 -9.10
N VAL A 77 -13.81 -8.57 -8.43
CA VAL A 77 -15.14 -9.08 -8.80
C VAL A 77 -15.56 -8.68 -10.22
N LYS A 78 -15.22 -7.45 -10.65
CA LYS A 78 -15.57 -6.94 -11.99
C LYS A 78 -14.72 -7.61 -13.07
N GLY A 79 -13.43 -7.75 -12.83
CA GLY A 79 -12.49 -8.39 -13.78
C GLY A 79 -12.49 -9.91 -13.71
N ARG A 80 -13.15 -10.52 -12.71
CA ARG A 80 -13.18 -11.96 -12.46
C ARG A 80 -11.79 -12.60 -12.46
N SER A 81 -10.84 -11.90 -11.89
CA SER A 81 -9.43 -12.33 -11.82
C SER A 81 -8.73 -11.69 -10.62
N PRO A 82 -7.65 -12.29 -10.13
CA PRO A 82 -6.84 -11.69 -9.07
C PRO A 82 -6.23 -10.38 -9.55
N GLN A 83 -6.25 -9.37 -8.69
CA GLN A 83 -5.68 -8.06 -8.92
C GLN A 83 -4.50 -7.85 -7.98
N LEU A 84 -3.32 -7.67 -8.55
CA LEU A 84 -2.13 -7.25 -7.82
C LEU A 84 -2.30 -5.83 -7.31
N LEU A 85 -2.05 -5.62 -6.02
CA LEU A 85 -2.08 -4.31 -5.38
C LEU A 85 -0.67 -3.78 -5.12
N ALA A 86 0.24 -4.66 -4.71
CA ALA A 86 1.62 -4.35 -4.39
C ALA A 86 2.49 -5.62 -4.47
N ALA A 87 3.80 -5.46 -4.58
CA ALA A 87 4.77 -6.55 -4.60
C ALA A 87 6.02 -6.23 -3.77
N ASN A 88 6.74 -7.27 -3.35
CA ASN A 88 8.01 -7.20 -2.64
C ASN A 88 7.96 -6.43 -1.31
N LEU A 89 6.85 -6.52 -0.61
CA LEU A 89 6.58 -5.81 0.64
C LEU A 89 7.37 -6.39 1.83
N ASP A 90 7.73 -5.52 2.76
CA ASP A 90 8.15 -5.93 4.10
C ASP A 90 6.91 -6.10 4.99
N ASN A 91 5.98 -5.13 4.98
CA ASN A 91 4.77 -5.20 5.78
C ASN A 91 3.53 -4.69 5.02
N ILE A 92 2.36 -5.09 5.52
CA ILE A 92 1.08 -4.47 5.15
C ILE A 92 0.55 -3.69 6.33
N ILE A 93 0.30 -2.40 6.12
CA ILE A 93 -0.32 -1.52 7.11
C ILE A 93 -1.82 -1.48 6.86
N ILE A 94 -2.57 -2.13 7.74
CA ILE A 94 -4.04 -2.18 7.67
C ILE A 94 -4.60 -1.02 8.48
N VAL A 95 -5.06 0.02 7.77
CA VAL A 95 -5.56 1.24 8.41
C VAL A 95 -7.05 1.12 8.69
N THR A 96 -7.42 1.30 9.95
CA THR A 96 -8.81 1.37 10.44
C THR A 96 -9.03 2.67 11.23
N THR A 97 -10.25 2.90 11.71
CA THR A 97 -10.61 4.09 12.50
C THR A 97 -11.71 3.72 13.51
N PRO A 98 -11.80 4.39 14.67
CA PRO A 98 -12.93 4.25 15.56
C PRO A 98 -14.24 4.77 14.93
N ASP A 99 -14.15 5.87 14.18
CA ASP A 99 -15.27 6.44 13.41
C ASP A 99 -14.79 7.25 12.20
N GLU A 100 -15.73 7.65 11.34
CA GLU A 100 -15.52 8.47 10.12
C GLU A 100 -14.44 7.95 9.16
N PRO A 101 -14.61 6.75 8.58
CA PRO A 101 -15.83 5.93 8.50
C PRO A 101 -16.03 5.04 9.74
N PRO A 102 -17.27 4.57 9.99
CA PRO A 102 -17.55 3.69 11.14
C PRO A 102 -16.60 2.49 11.21
N PHE A 103 -16.28 2.09 12.43
CA PHE A 103 -15.41 0.95 12.72
C PHE A 103 -15.90 -0.34 12.04
N ARG A 104 -15.03 -1.02 11.34
CA ARG A 104 -15.36 -2.24 10.59
C ARG A 104 -14.34 -3.36 10.82
N PRO A 105 -14.41 -4.05 11.94
CA PRO A 105 -13.45 -5.10 12.29
C PRO A 105 -13.36 -6.20 11.23
N ARG A 106 -14.46 -6.60 10.61
CA ARG A 106 -14.47 -7.61 9.54
C ARG A 106 -13.65 -7.22 8.29
N PHE A 107 -13.40 -5.92 8.08
CA PHE A 107 -12.51 -5.50 7.01
C PHE A 107 -11.06 -5.80 7.40
N VAL A 108 -10.71 -5.50 8.64
CA VAL A 108 -9.37 -5.77 9.20
C VAL A 108 -9.12 -7.28 9.20
N ASP A 109 -10.03 -8.09 9.73
CA ASP A 109 -9.91 -9.56 9.76
C ASP A 109 -9.62 -10.16 8.38
N ARG A 110 -10.33 -9.68 7.35
CA ARG A 110 -10.09 -10.15 5.98
C ARG A 110 -8.74 -9.71 5.43
N ALA A 111 -8.30 -8.50 5.75
CA ALA A 111 -7.01 -8.01 5.30
C ALA A 111 -5.88 -8.77 6.00
N LEU A 112 -6.02 -9.08 7.30
CA LEU A 112 -5.11 -9.93 8.07
C LEU A 112 -5.01 -11.33 7.43
N ALA A 113 -6.14 -12.01 7.24
CA ALA A 113 -6.18 -13.33 6.64
C ALA A 113 -5.52 -13.36 5.24
N GLN A 114 -5.72 -12.31 4.44
CA GLN A 114 -5.09 -12.24 3.12
C GLN A 114 -3.58 -12.01 3.22
N ALA A 115 -3.11 -11.18 4.16
CA ALA A 115 -1.70 -10.93 4.39
C ALA A 115 -0.97 -12.21 4.83
N GLU A 116 -1.54 -12.92 5.80
CA GLU A 116 -1.04 -14.20 6.29
C GLU A 116 -0.95 -15.25 5.15
N ASN A 117 -2.02 -15.39 4.36
CA ASN A 117 -2.04 -16.32 3.23
C ASN A 117 -0.96 -16.01 2.18
N GLN A 118 -0.45 -14.79 2.16
CA GLN A 118 0.57 -14.33 1.21
C GLN A 118 1.95 -14.15 1.85
N ASN A 119 2.11 -14.63 3.09
CA ASN A 119 3.36 -14.55 3.87
C ASN A 119 3.90 -13.11 3.95
N ILE A 120 3.03 -12.14 4.22
CA ILE A 120 3.40 -10.75 4.44
C ILE A 120 2.93 -10.36 5.85
N GLU A 121 3.85 -9.89 6.68
CA GLU A 121 3.56 -9.51 8.06
C GLU A 121 2.62 -8.30 8.11
N PRO A 122 1.42 -8.41 8.70
CA PRO A 122 0.47 -7.31 8.82
C PRO A 122 0.69 -6.51 10.10
N VAL A 123 0.42 -5.20 10.02
CA VAL A 123 0.33 -4.30 11.18
C VAL A 123 -0.97 -3.53 11.09
N ILE A 124 -1.66 -3.40 12.20
CA ILE A 124 -2.92 -2.66 12.29
C ILE A 124 -2.59 -1.24 12.76
N VAL A 125 -3.02 -0.25 11.99
CA VAL A 125 -2.92 1.16 12.37
C VAL A 125 -4.32 1.70 12.58
N CYS A 126 -4.68 2.00 13.83
CA CYS A 126 -5.93 2.66 14.16
C CYS A 126 -5.71 4.17 14.13
N ASN A 127 -6.15 4.82 13.05
CA ASN A 127 -6.06 6.27 12.89
C ASN A 127 -7.32 6.95 13.40
N LYS A 128 -7.22 8.26 13.67
CA LYS A 128 -8.30 9.10 14.22
C LYS A 128 -8.73 8.70 15.64
N CYS A 129 -7.79 8.26 16.47
CA CYS A 129 -8.04 7.92 17.87
C CYS A 129 -8.46 9.15 18.72
N ASP A 130 -8.49 10.34 18.13
CA ASP A 130 -9.12 11.54 18.68
C ASP A 130 -10.68 11.53 18.60
N LEU A 131 -11.26 10.57 17.88
CA LEU A 131 -12.71 10.42 17.74
C LEU A 131 -13.25 9.37 18.73
N THR A 132 -14.48 9.60 19.19
CA THR A 132 -15.24 8.58 19.94
C THR A 132 -15.63 7.44 19.00
N PRO A 133 -15.50 6.17 19.41
CA PRO A 133 -15.92 5.04 18.58
C PRO A 133 -17.40 5.09 18.18
N SER A 134 -17.70 4.62 16.98
CA SER A 134 -19.06 4.50 16.44
C SER A 134 -19.83 3.26 16.99
N CYS A 135 -19.15 2.38 17.68
CA CYS A 135 -19.70 1.28 18.46
C CYS A 135 -19.48 1.54 19.95
N ASP A 136 -19.89 0.60 20.80
CA ASP A 136 -19.56 0.65 22.23
C ASP A 136 -18.03 0.73 22.41
N GLU A 137 -17.56 1.58 23.33
CA GLU A 137 -16.13 1.81 23.56
C GLU A 137 -15.44 0.56 24.11
N GLU A 138 -16.12 -0.21 24.96
CA GLU A 138 -15.59 -1.46 25.48
C GLU A 138 -15.45 -2.50 24.37
N ASP A 139 -16.43 -2.62 23.47
CA ASP A 139 -16.36 -3.49 22.30
C ASP A 139 -15.24 -3.10 21.33
N PHE A 140 -15.00 -1.80 21.15
CA PHE A 140 -13.93 -1.29 20.30
C PHE A 140 -12.55 -1.66 20.89
N GLU A 141 -12.32 -1.34 22.17
CA GLU A 141 -11.04 -1.63 22.83
C GLU A 141 -10.80 -3.14 22.98
N ALA A 142 -11.85 -3.91 23.30
CA ALA A 142 -11.77 -5.36 23.33
C ALA A 142 -11.32 -5.93 21.99
N ARG A 143 -11.84 -5.38 20.89
CA ARG A 143 -11.46 -5.85 19.55
C ARG A 143 -10.01 -5.52 19.18
N LEU A 144 -9.49 -4.37 19.58
CA LEU A 144 -8.07 -4.05 19.41
C LEU A 144 -7.19 -5.01 20.22
N SER A 145 -7.58 -5.26 21.49
CA SER A 145 -6.88 -6.20 22.39
C SER A 145 -6.93 -7.64 21.88
N ASP A 146 -8.03 -8.07 21.25
CA ASP A 146 -8.12 -9.38 20.61
C ASP A 146 -7.03 -9.55 19.53
N TRP A 147 -6.84 -8.56 18.65
CA TRP A 147 -5.80 -8.61 17.63
C TRP A 147 -4.39 -8.62 18.23
N GLU A 148 -4.14 -7.83 19.28
CA GLU A 148 -2.87 -7.86 20.02
C GLU A 148 -2.65 -9.23 20.68
N GLY A 149 -3.70 -9.81 21.27
CA GLY A 149 -3.67 -11.16 21.87
C GLY A 149 -3.39 -12.27 20.84
N MET A 150 -3.75 -12.07 19.57
CA MET A 150 -3.39 -12.94 18.46
C MET A 150 -1.93 -12.74 17.96
N GLY A 151 -1.22 -11.74 18.49
CA GLY A 151 0.18 -11.44 18.15
C GLY A 151 0.35 -10.37 17.10
N TYR A 152 -0.71 -9.70 16.65
CA TYR A 152 -0.60 -8.59 15.70
C TYR A 152 -0.16 -7.31 16.40
N LYS A 153 0.73 -6.55 15.76
CA LYS A 153 1.06 -5.21 16.24
C LYS A 153 -0.09 -4.26 15.94
N VAL A 154 -0.56 -3.52 16.96
CA VAL A 154 -1.57 -2.48 16.84
C VAL A 154 -0.94 -1.15 17.24
N ILE A 155 -1.00 -0.16 16.34
CA ILE A 155 -0.52 1.20 16.58
C ILE A 155 -1.72 2.15 16.54
N LYS A 156 -1.97 2.84 17.65
CA LYS A 156 -3.03 3.86 17.75
C LYS A 156 -2.45 5.23 17.42
N ILE A 157 -3.03 5.92 16.44
CA ILE A 157 -2.56 7.24 16.01
C ILE A 157 -3.71 8.24 15.83
N SER A 158 -3.37 9.51 15.86
CA SER A 158 -4.18 10.57 15.28
C SER A 158 -3.31 11.41 14.33
N ALA A 159 -3.48 11.21 13.03
CA ALA A 159 -2.80 12.02 12.03
C ALA A 159 -3.18 13.52 12.11
N LYS A 160 -4.28 13.87 12.79
CA LYS A 160 -4.73 15.24 13.01
C LYS A 160 -3.99 15.90 14.18
N ASN A 161 -3.78 15.16 15.28
CA ASN A 161 -3.20 15.70 16.50
C ASN A 161 -1.71 15.37 16.66
N GLY A 162 -1.16 14.47 15.84
CA GLY A 162 0.24 14.02 15.92
C GLY A 162 0.48 12.83 16.87
N GLU A 163 -0.54 12.37 17.59
CA GLU A 163 -0.41 11.29 18.57
C GLU A 163 -0.04 9.96 17.90
N GLY A 164 0.89 9.21 18.49
CA GLY A 164 1.33 7.88 18.04
C GLY A 164 2.11 7.84 16.72
N LEU A 165 2.38 9.00 16.11
CA LEU A 165 3.07 9.06 14.81
C LEU A 165 4.56 8.72 14.91
N GLU A 166 5.19 8.96 16.06
CA GLU A 166 6.59 8.60 16.31
C GLU A 166 6.77 7.07 16.24
N GLU A 167 5.89 6.31 16.91
CA GLU A 167 5.92 4.85 16.86
C GLU A 167 5.69 4.32 15.43
N LEU A 168 4.77 4.95 14.68
CA LEU A 168 4.52 4.58 13.31
C LEU A 168 5.73 4.89 12.41
N ALA A 169 6.36 6.07 12.58
CA ALA A 169 7.54 6.46 11.81
C ALA A 169 8.72 5.52 12.07
N GLU A 170 9.01 5.21 13.34
CA GLU A 170 10.03 4.23 13.72
C GLU A 170 9.76 2.84 13.12
N PHE A 171 8.50 2.41 13.12
CA PHE A 171 8.13 1.13 12.52
C PHE A 171 8.37 1.11 11.01
N LEU A 172 8.11 2.21 10.30
CA LEU A 172 8.17 2.29 8.82
C LEU A 172 9.59 2.51 8.28
N GLU A 173 10.53 2.98 9.11
CA GLU A 173 11.88 3.30 8.70
C GLU A 173 12.55 2.12 7.97
N ASP A 174 13.19 2.41 6.82
CA ASP A 174 13.88 1.47 5.93
C ASP A 174 13.03 0.33 5.37
N LYS A 175 11.70 0.45 5.41
CA LYS A 175 10.77 -0.60 4.94
C LYS A 175 9.96 -0.16 3.73
N LEU A 176 9.61 -1.16 2.91
CA LEU A 176 8.59 -1.03 1.88
C LEU A 176 7.26 -1.57 2.40
N CYS A 177 6.32 -0.69 2.68
CA CYS A 177 5.01 -1.02 3.23
C CYS A 177 3.87 -0.66 2.26
N ALA A 178 2.78 -1.44 2.26
CA ALA A 178 1.56 -1.06 1.56
C ALA A 178 0.49 -0.60 2.55
N LEU A 179 -0.10 0.59 2.34
CA LEU A 179 -1.26 1.05 3.10
C LEU A 179 -2.55 0.47 2.51
N VAL A 180 -3.28 -0.27 3.31
CA VAL A 180 -4.57 -0.87 2.96
C VAL A 180 -5.63 -0.40 3.94
N GLY A 181 -6.75 0.06 3.43
CA GLY A 181 -7.82 0.56 4.29
C GLY A 181 -8.99 1.09 3.49
N GLN A 182 -10.10 1.33 4.17
CA GLN A 182 -11.28 1.87 3.54
C GLN A 182 -11.06 3.32 3.06
N SER A 183 -11.94 3.78 2.18
CA SER A 183 -11.95 5.20 1.81
C SER A 183 -12.32 6.04 3.04
N GLY A 184 -11.56 7.11 3.29
CA GLY A 184 -11.80 8.03 4.40
C GLY A 184 -11.09 7.68 5.72
N VAL A 185 -10.40 6.53 5.86
CA VAL A 185 -9.65 6.19 7.07
C VAL A 185 -8.40 7.06 7.30
N GLY A 186 -8.03 7.90 6.33
CA GLY A 186 -6.95 8.86 6.48
C GLY A 186 -5.58 8.41 5.97
N LYS A 187 -5.49 7.42 5.05
CA LYS A 187 -4.21 6.98 4.46
C LYS A 187 -3.36 8.13 3.92
N SER A 188 -3.96 9.00 3.10
CA SER A 188 -3.26 10.16 2.55
C SER A 188 -2.89 11.20 3.63
N SER A 189 -3.68 11.31 4.69
CA SER A 189 -3.35 12.18 5.82
C SER A 189 -2.15 11.64 6.60
N ILE A 190 -2.07 10.34 6.78
CA ILE A 190 -0.91 9.68 7.41
C ILE A 190 0.35 9.97 6.59
N ILE A 191 0.32 9.76 5.27
CA ILE A 191 1.46 10.01 4.39
C ILE A 191 1.91 11.49 4.48
N ASN A 192 0.95 12.43 4.40
CA ASN A 192 1.24 13.87 4.45
C ASN A 192 1.86 14.33 5.79
N VAL A 193 1.55 13.63 6.89
CA VAL A 193 2.11 13.97 8.20
C VAL A 193 3.46 13.30 8.41
N LEU A 194 3.67 12.10 7.88
CA LEU A 194 4.96 11.42 7.92
C LEU A 194 6.02 12.17 7.12
N ASP A 195 5.63 12.71 5.97
CA ASP A 195 6.50 13.55 5.11
C ASP A 195 5.76 14.81 4.69
N SER A 196 6.14 15.95 5.27
CA SER A 196 5.54 17.25 4.99
C SER A 196 5.81 17.79 3.57
N SER A 197 6.81 17.25 2.88
CA SER A 197 7.09 17.57 1.47
C SER A 197 6.14 16.86 0.51
N CYS A 198 5.55 15.74 0.96
CA CYS A 198 4.61 14.92 0.19
C CYS A 198 3.19 15.47 0.31
N VAL A 199 2.80 16.40 -0.57
CA VAL A 199 1.44 16.97 -0.55
C VAL A 199 0.46 16.12 -1.33
N LEU A 200 -0.10 15.09 -0.71
CA LEU A 200 -1.24 14.35 -1.27
C LEU A 200 -2.56 15.08 -0.93
N LYS A 201 -3.43 15.26 -1.92
CA LYS A 201 -4.75 15.83 -1.67
C LYS A 201 -5.59 14.87 -0.84
N THR A 202 -5.93 15.26 0.38
CA THR A 202 -6.87 14.53 1.22
C THR A 202 -8.26 14.55 0.58
N GLY A 203 -8.81 13.37 0.30
CA GLY A 203 -10.16 13.20 -0.28
C GLY A 203 -10.23 12.75 -1.73
N SER A 204 -9.16 12.87 -2.52
CA SER A 204 -9.08 12.29 -3.87
C SER A 204 -7.63 12.12 -4.31
N LEU A 205 -7.10 10.94 -4.10
CA LEU A 205 -5.84 10.51 -4.70
C LEU A 205 -5.97 10.46 -6.21
N SER A 206 -5.47 11.44 -6.94
CA SER A 206 -5.24 11.20 -8.37
C SER A 206 -4.78 12.36 -9.24
N GLN A 207 -4.01 13.35 -8.82
CA GLN A 207 -3.69 14.40 -9.81
C GLN A 207 -2.24 14.89 -9.91
N LYS A 208 -1.25 14.37 -9.18
CA LYS A 208 0.12 14.90 -9.30
C LYS A 208 1.12 14.08 -10.13
N TYR A 209 0.84 12.82 -10.42
CA TYR A 209 1.70 12.00 -11.28
C TYR A 209 0.92 11.46 -12.48
N GLY A 210 0.67 12.33 -13.47
CA GLY A 210 0.10 11.92 -14.75
C GLY A 210 -1.17 12.66 -15.14
N ARG A 211 -1.07 13.54 -16.14
CA ARG A 211 -2.20 14.11 -16.87
C ARG A 211 -3.04 12.99 -17.47
N GLY A 212 -4.26 12.81 -16.97
CA GLY A 212 -5.20 11.86 -17.55
C GLY A 212 -6.45 11.72 -16.68
N THR A 213 -7.58 12.14 -17.21
CA THR A 213 -8.92 12.05 -16.66
C THR A 213 -9.34 10.59 -16.47
N HIS A 214 -8.94 9.91 -15.38
CA HIS A 214 -9.60 8.69 -14.90
C HIS A 214 -9.27 8.48 -13.43
N THR A 215 -10.28 8.17 -12.63
CA THR A 215 -10.19 7.80 -11.21
C THR A 215 -9.09 6.75 -11.02
N THR A 216 -8.03 7.09 -10.28
CA THR A 216 -6.86 6.22 -10.06
C THR A 216 -7.31 4.95 -9.33
N THR A 217 -7.41 3.86 -10.05
CA THR A 217 -7.77 2.53 -9.55
C THR A 217 -6.54 1.69 -9.20
N LYS A 218 -5.34 2.28 -9.24
CA LYS A 218 -4.06 1.59 -9.05
C LYS A 218 -3.22 2.29 -7.98
N GLY A 219 -2.45 1.51 -7.22
CA GLY A 219 -1.55 2.02 -6.19
C GLY A 219 -0.36 2.78 -6.78
N THR A 220 0.31 3.56 -5.93
CA THR A 220 1.55 4.28 -6.27
C THR A 220 2.55 4.09 -5.13
N LEU A 221 3.79 3.75 -5.47
CA LEU A 221 4.91 3.72 -4.55
C LEU A 221 5.45 5.15 -4.39
N LEU A 222 5.64 5.56 -3.16
CA LEU A 222 6.18 6.84 -2.74
C LEU A 222 7.39 6.60 -1.85
N HIS A 223 8.48 7.30 -2.10
CA HIS A 223 9.60 7.40 -1.18
C HIS A 223 9.36 8.62 -0.29
N LEU A 224 9.38 8.41 1.01
CA LEU A 224 9.14 9.44 2.03
C LEU A 224 10.43 9.74 2.75
N THR A 225 10.71 11.02 2.96
CA THR A 225 11.67 11.47 3.96
C THR A 225 10.89 11.78 5.24
N LEU A 226 11.06 10.93 6.23
CA LEU A 226 10.31 11.04 7.49
C LEU A 226 10.68 12.32 8.23
N ASN A 227 9.67 13.01 8.76
CA ASN A 227 9.88 14.24 9.51
C ASN A 227 10.78 13.99 10.73
N GLU A 228 11.81 14.80 10.92
CA GLU A 228 12.78 14.70 12.03
C GLU A 228 12.11 14.71 13.41
N SER A 229 11.02 15.46 13.56
CA SER A 229 10.23 15.48 14.79
C SER A 229 9.65 14.12 15.16
N LEU A 230 9.42 13.24 14.18
CA LEU A 230 8.88 11.89 14.39
C LEU A 230 9.97 10.83 14.54
N THR A 231 11.20 11.15 14.18
CA THR A 231 12.34 10.21 14.19
C THR A 231 13.32 10.50 15.33
N GLY A 232 12.90 11.31 16.32
CA GLY A 232 13.78 11.71 17.45
C GLY A 232 14.94 12.59 17.01
N GLY A 233 14.78 13.39 15.95
CA GLY A 233 15.79 14.31 15.42
C GLY A 233 16.79 13.67 14.44
N ARG A 234 16.50 12.48 13.92
CA ARG A 234 17.33 11.84 12.89
C ARG A 234 17.00 12.42 11.52
N GLU A 235 17.99 13.11 10.93
CA GLU A 235 17.91 13.61 9.56
C GLU A 235 17.98 12.45 8.55
N GLY A 236 17.20 12.53 7.47
CA GLY A 236 17.27 11.62 6.33
C GLY A 236 16.76 10.21 6.61
N ALA A 237 15.95 10.00 7.66
CA ALA A 237 15.23 8.74 7.84
C ALA A 237 14.21 8.57 6.70
N GLU A 238 14.22 7.42 6.04
CA GLU A 238 13.41 7.17 4.87
C GLU A 238 12.43 6.01 5.07
N ALA A 239 11.32 6.05 4.36
CA ALA A 239 10.38 4.94 4.25
C ALA A 239 9.81 4.89 2.83
N SER A 240 9.44 3.69 2.39
CA SER A 240 8.77 3.51 1.10
C SER A 240 7.34 3.03 1.33
N ILE A 241 6.37 3.77 0.81
CA ILE A 241 4.95 3.46 1.01
C ILE A 241 4.24 3.28 -0.34
N ILE A 242 3.55 2.17 -0.47
CA ILE A 242 2.60 1.96 -1.56
C ILE A 242 1.22 2.39 -1.07
N ASP A 243 0.75 3.54 -1.57
CA ASP A 243 -0.62 3.97 -1.30
C ASP A 243 -1.57 3.20 -2.21
N THR A 244 -2.39 2.35 -1.61
CA THR A 244 -3.40 1.62 -2.36
C THR A 244 -4.72 2.39 -2.38
N PRO A 245 -5.48 2.34 -3.50
CA PRO A 245 -6.80 2.95 -3.55
C PRO A 245 -7.70 2.43 -2.44
N GLY A 246 -8.45 3.33 -1.78
CA GLY A 246 -9.37 2.95 -0.72
C GLY A 246 -10.34 1.86 -1.15
N VAL A 247 -10.37 0.75 -0.45
CA VAL A 247 -11.14 -0.44 -0.81
C VAL A 247 -12.44 -0.46 0.01
N ARG A 248 -13.60 -0.39 -0.65
CA ARG A 248 -14.90 -0.50 0.05
C ARG A 248 -15.18 -1.89 0.59
N ARG A 249 -14.71 -2.92 -0.12
CA ARG A 249 -14.81 -4.33 0.26
C ARG A 249 -13.49 -5.02 -0.06
N PHE A 250 -12.91 -5.70 0.90
CA PHE A 250 -11.79 -6.59 0.68
C PHE A 250 -12.35 -7.99 0.37
N VAL A 251 -12.15 -8.45 -0.87
CA VAL A 251 -12.57 -9.79 -1.29
C VAL A 251 -11.32 -10.65 -1.31
N LEU A 252 -11.34 -11.71 -0.51
CA LEU A 252 -10.26 -12.65 -0.38
C LEU A 252 -9.97 -13.35 -1.72
N HIS A 253 -8.71 -13.63 -1.95
CA HIS A 253 -8.21 -14.42 -3.07
C HIS A 253 -7.45 -15.62 -2.56
N ASP A 254 -7.77 -16.78 -3.10
CA ASP A 254 -7.10 -18.06 -2.82
C ASP A 254 -7.14 -18.52 -1.35
N ILE A 255 -8.15 -18.06 -0.62
CA ILE A 255 -8.44 -18.52 0.74
C ILE A 255 -9.71 -19.37 0.69
N THR A 256 -9.57 -20.65 1.02
CA THR A 256 -10.71 -21.57 1.08
C THR A 256 -11.46 -21.41 2.41
N SER A 257 -12.74 -21.85 2.44
CA SER A 257 -13.53 -21.86 3.68
C SER A 257 -12.91 -22.73 4.79
N LYS A 258 -11.99 -23.64 4.46
CA LYS A 258 -11.25 -24.45 5.45
C LYS A 258 -10.15 -23.66 6.12
N ASP A 259 -9.56 -22.70 5.43
CA ASP A 259 -8.48 -21.84 5.93
C ASP A 259 -9.05 -20.68 6.76
N SER A 260 -10.35 -20.35 6.56
CA SER A 260 -11.05 -19.24 7.25
C SER A 260 -11.45 -19.55 8.71
N PHE A 261 -11.27 -20.77 9.19
CA PHE A 261 -11.63 -21.19 10.55
C PHE A 261 -10.48 -21.05 11.57
N VAL A 262 -9.38 -20.41 11.20
CA VAL A 262 -8.23 -20.19 12.08
C VAL A 262 -8.31 -18.83 12.80
N PHE A 263 -9.38 -18.05 12.53
CA PHE A 263 -9.60 -16.72 13.10
C PHE A 263 -10.97 -16.62 13.79
#